data_fc88722893301786ef66d727cb23b0c1
#
_entry.id   fc88722893301786ef66d727cb23b0c1
#
_cell.length_a   1.000
_cell.length_b   1.000
_cell.length_c   1.000
_cell.angle_alpha   90.00
_cell.angle_beta   90.00
_cell.angle_gamma   90.00
#
_symmetry.space_group_name_H-M   'P 1'
#
loop_
_entity.id
_entity.type
_entity.pdbx_description
1 polymer ?
#
loop_
_entity_poly.entity_id
_entity_poly.type
_entity_poly.pdbx_seq_one_letter_code
_entity_poly.pdbx_strand_id
1 'polypeptide(L)'
;VPVDNKAEEFMYQRILVPVDGSDTAKRGLQEAILLSKALGAQMRLVHIVDDSALALNPETGIAAAPLVADFAEGGREILMEARTMAAAQGVDAETVLHENFTGRVADLIVDEARKWRADLIVMGTHASGGIRHAVMGSDAETVLHGAEVPVLLVRVAGTK
;
A
#
# COMPACT_ATOMS: atom_id res chain seq x y z
N VAL A 1 26.10 -4.29 -33.59
CA VAL A 1 25.34 -5.40 -33.01
C VAL A 1 24.13 -4.76 -32.32
N PRO A 2 22.88 -5.09 -32.71
CA PRO A 2 21.74 -4.56 -31.99
C PRO A 2 21.80 -5.10 -30.57
N VAL A 3 21.84 -4.18 -29.61
CA VAL A 3 21.72 -4.50 -28.18
C VAL A 3 20.30 -5.04 -28.04
N ASP A 4 20.20 -6.30 -27.68
CA ASP A 4 18.93 -7.01 -27.52
C ASP A 4 18.11 -6.27 -26.44
N ASN A 5 17.04 -5.59 -26.86
CA ASN A 5 16.18 -4.75 -26.03
C ASN A 5 15.31 -5.57 -25.04
N LYS A 6 15.69 -6.84 -24.80
CA LYS A 6 15.01 -7.73 -23.84
C LYS A 6 15.24 -7.36 -22.39
N ALA A 7 16.25 -6.54 -22.07
CA ALA A 7 16.51 -6.13 -20.69
C ALA A 7 15.48 -5.11 -20.18
N GLU A 8 14.84 -4.34 -21.06
CA GLU A 8 13.79 -3.38 -20.67
C GLU A 8 12.44 -4.04 -20.38
N GLU A 9 12.23 -5.28 -20.83
CA GLU A 9 10.96 -6.01 -20.68
C GLU A 9 10.76 -6.58 -19.27
N PHE A 10 11.80 -6.58 -18.43
CA PHE A 10 11.77 -7.12 -17.07
C PHE A 10 11.89 -6.06 -15.95
N MET A 11 11.93 -4.78 -16.31
CA MET A 11 11.98 -3.72 -15.30
C MET A 11 10.56 -3.34 -14.86
N TYR A 12 10.35 -3.25 -13.55
CA TYR A 12 9.09 -2.76 -13.00
C TYR A 12 8.81 -1.34 -13.49
N GLN A 13 7.61 -1.12 -14.02
CA GLN A 13 7.17 0.16 -14.57
C GLN A 13 6.08 0.82 -13.74
N ARG A 14 5.32 0.04 -12.97
CA ARG A 14 4.19 0.50 -12.17
C ARG A 14 4.20 -0.14 -10.79
N ILE A 15 4.56 0.65 -9.80
CA ILE A 15 4.70 0.20 -8.41
C ILE A 15 3.50 0.69 -7.61
N LEU A 16 2.70 -0.24 -7.08
CA LEU A 16 1.60 0.06 -6.16
C LEU A 16 2.09 -0.04 -4.71
N VAL A 17 1.78 0.96 -3.90
CA VAL A 17 2.19 1.05 -2.50
C VAL A 17 0.99 1.32 -1.61
N PRO A 18 0.50 0.33 -0.87
CA PRO A 18 -0.49 0.55 0.17
C PRO A 18 0.11 1.33 1.34
N VAL A 19 -0.60 2.34 1.81
CA VAL A 19 -0.21 3.19 2.94
C VAL A 19 -1.35 3.32 3.94
N ASP A 20 -1.05 3.22 5.23
CA ASP A 20 -2.01 3.32 6.33
C ASP A 20 -1.57 4.31 7.43
N GLY A 21 -0.48 5.04 7.19
CA GLY A 21 0.12 5.97 8.13
C GLY A 21 1.01 5.32 9.19
N SER A 22 1.09 3.99 9.27
CA SER A 22 1.97 3.28 10.21
C SER A 22 3.45 3.43 9.85
N ASP A 23 4.33 3.25 10.82
CA ASP A 23 5.79 3.23 10.61
C ASP A 23 6.20 2.11 9.65
N THR A 24 5.49 1.00 9.71
CA THR A 24 5.70 -0.14 8.82
C THR A 24 5.39 0.23 7.37
N ALA A 25 4.24 0.86 7.11
CA ALA A 25 3.88 1.34 5.78
C ALA A 25 4.84 2.43 5.29
N LYS A 26 5.27 3.34 6.17
CA LYS A 26 6.28 4.35 5.84
C LYS A 26 7.62 3.72 5.43
N ARG A 27 8.03 2.63 6.06
CA ARG A 27 9.24 1.91 5.67
C ARG A 27 9.10 1.25 4.28
N GLY A 28 7.94 0.65 4.00
CA GLY A 28 7.62 0.13 2.66
C GLY A 28 7.63 1.22 1.61
N LEU A 29 7.03 2.38 1.91
CA LEU A 29 7.04 3.55 1.03
C LEU A 29 8.46 4.05 0.72
N GLN A 30 9.34 4.13 1.70
CA GLN A 30 10.73 4.54 1.50
C GLN A 30 11.45 3.63 0.50
N GLU A 31 11.26 2.32 0.61
CA GLU A 31 11.84 1.35 -0.32
C GLU A 31 11.26 1.51 -1.74
N ALA A 32 9.94 1.68 -1.83
CA ALA A 32 9.26 1.91 -3.11
C ALA A 32 9.73 3.19 -3.81
N ILE A 33 9.98 4.27 -3.05
CA ILE A 33 10.54 5.54 -3.57
C ILE A 33 11.93 5.30 -4.18
N LEU A 34 12.80 4.57 -3.48
CA LEU A 34 14.14 4.24 -3.99
C LEU A 34 14.07 3.42 -5.27
N LEU A 35 13.19 2.42 -5.32
CA LEU A 35 12.97 1.60 -6.51
C LEU A 35 12.41 2.43 -7.67
N SER A 36 11.36 3.23 -7.44
CA SER A 36 10.76 4.07 -8.48
C SER A 36 11.78 5.04 -9.07
N LYS A 37 12.63 5.64 -8.22
CA LYS A 37 13.68 6.55 -8.66
C LYS A 37 14.75 5.81 -9.48
N ALA A 38 15.17 4.63 -9.04
CA ALA A 38 16.20 3.86 -9.72
C ALA A 38 15.75 3.29 -11.08
N LEU A 39 14.46 2.92 -11.18
CA LEU A 39 13.89 2.28 -12.36
C LEU A 39 13.16 3.25 -13.30
N GLY A 40 12.90 4.49 -12.86
CA GLY A 40 12.04 5.41 -13.58
C GLY A 40 10.57 4.95 -13.60
N ALA A 41 10.16 4.15 -12.61
CA ALA A 41 8.83 3.58 -12.54
C ALA A 41 7.81 4.60 -12.03
N GLN A 42 6.57 4.51 -12.54
CA GLN A 42 5.42 5.23 -12.00
C GLN A 42 5.06 4.64 -10.63
N MET A 43 4.62 5.49 -9.71
CA MET A 43 4.18 5.08 -8.38
C MET A 43 2.73 5.47 -8.15
N ARG A 44 1.96 4.56 -7.56
CA ARG A 44 0.63 4.84 -7.04
C ARG A 44 0.55 4.46 -5.58
N LEU A 45 0.07 5.40 -4.77
CA LEU A 45 -0.21 5.22 -3.36
C LEU A 45 -1.69 4.92 -3.19
N VAL A 46 -2.03 3.88 -2.46
CA VAL A 46 -3.42 3.54 -2.16
C VAL A 46 -3.63 3.50 -0.65
N HIS A 47 -4.68 4.18 -0.19
CA HIS A 47 -5.19 4.05 1.17
C HIS A 47 -6.61 3.55 1.13
N ILE A 48 -6.93 2.61 2.01
CA ILE A 48 -8.25 2.03 2.15
C ILE A 48 -8.77 2.39 3.52
N VAL A 49 -9.84 3.18 3.54
CA VAL A 49 -10.57 3.49 4.77
C VAL A 49 -11.35 2.24 5.16
N ASP A 50 -10.97 1.62 6.26
CA ASP A 50 -11.70 0.47 6.81
C ASP A 50 -12.73 0.97 7.83
N ASP A 51 -13.94 1.18 7.36
CA ASP A 51 -15.09 1.55 8.16
C ASP A 51 -16.02 0.37 8.48
N SER A 52 -15.56 -0.84 8.22
CA SER A 52 -16.29 -2.08 8.48
C SER A 52 -16.75 -2.21 9.94
N ALA A 53 -15.99 -1.66 10.88
CA ALA A 53 -16.37 -1.62 12.29
C ALA A 53 -17.63 -0.77 12.56
N LEU A 54 -17.95 0.21 11.70
CA LEU A 54 -19.15 1.03 11.79
C LEU A 54 -20.38 0.31 11.28
N ALA A 55 -20.22 -0.58 10.31
CA ALA A 55 -21.31 -1.38 9.74
C ALA A 55 -21.87 -2.41 10.74
N LEU A 56 -21.12 -2.77 11.77
CA LEU A 56 -21.52 -3.74 12.79
C LEU A 56 -22.42 -3.16 13.89
N ASN A 57 -22.70 -1.85 13.89
CA ASN A 57 -23.53 -1.18 14.91
C ASN A 57 -24.78 -0.55 14.29
N PRO A 58 -25.87 -1.33 14.07
CA PRO A 58 -27.09 -0.82 13.44
C PRO A 58 -27.79 0.30 14.26
N GLU A 59 -27.49 0.42 15.55
CA GLU A 59 -28.05 1.46 16.41
C GLU A 59 -27.41 2.85 16.20
N THR A 60 -26.24 2.92 15.54
CA THR A 60 -25.48 4.15 15.30
C THR A 60 -25.68 4.72 13.89
N GLY A 61 -26.58 4.17 13.08
CA GLY A 61 -26.72 4.48 11.64
C GLY A 61 -26.89 5.97 11.28
N ILE A 62 -27.39 6.83 12.18
CA ILE A 62 -27.52 8.27 11.95
C ILE A 62 -26.27 9.03 12.44
N ALA A 63 -25.53 8.48 13.41
CA ALA A 63 -24.31 9.06 13.94
C ALA A 63 -23.04 8.62 13.18
N ALA A 64 -23.16 7.64 12.30
CA ALA A 64 -22.00 7.08 11.56
C ALA A 64 -21.51 7.98 10.40
N ALA A 65 -22.39 8.77 9.78
CA ALA A 65 -22.02 9.57 8.61
C ALA A 65 -20.93 10.62 8.89
N PRO A 66 -20.93 11.39 9.99
CA PRO A 66 -19.82 12.29 10.35
C PRO A 66 -18.52 11.52 10.59
N LEU A 67 -18.60 10.35 11.23
CA LEU A 67 -17.43 9.53 11.55
C LEU A 67 -16.80 8.93 10.29
N VAL A 68 -17.59 8.49 9.31
CA VAL A 68 -17.12 8.05 8.00
C VAL A 68 -16.40 9.18 7.28
N ALA A 69 -16.94 10.42 7.33
CA ALA A 69 -16.30 11.59 6.75
C ALA A 69 -14.94 11.88 7.41
N ASP A 70 -14.84 11.74 8.73
CA ASP A 70 -13.60 11.93 9.48
C ASP A 70 -12.54 10.89 9.11
N PHE A 71 -12.93 9.62 8.92
CA PHE A 71 -12.03 8.56 8.44
C PHE A 71 -11.54 8.82 7.02
N ALA A 72 -12.42 9.27 6.13
CA ALA A 72 -12.04 9.61 4.76
C ALA A 72 -11.07 10.80 4.74
N GLU A 73 -11.28 11.81 5.58
CA GLU A 73 -10.35 12.93 5.73
C GLU A 73 -8.99 12.48 6.26
N GLY A 74 -8.97 11.66 7.30
CA GLY A 74 -7.73 11.03 7.80
C GLY A 74 -6.99 10.24 6.72
N GLY A 75 -7.72 9.53 5.88
CA GLY A 75 -7.15 8.81 4.73
C GLY A 75 -6.51 9.74 3.69
N ARG A 76 -7.14 10.89 3.41
CA ARG A 76 -6.55 11.92 2.53
C ARG A 76 -5.28 12.51 3.11
N GLU A 77 -5.23 12.76 4.42
CA GLU A 77 -4.04 13.25 5.12
C GLU A 77 -2.89 12.24 5.02
N ILE A 78 -3.15 10.95 5.23
CA ILE A 78 -2.17 9.87 5.07
C ILE A 78 -1.60 9.86 3.65
N LEU A 79 -2.46 9.94 2.64
CA LEU A 79 -2.03 9.96 1.24
C LEU A 79 -1.24 11.22 0.90
N MET A 80 -1.62 12.37 1.44
CA MET A 80 -0.91 13.64 1.23
C MET A 80 0.48 13.60 1.86
N GLU A 81 0.61 13.08 3.08
CA GLU A 81 1.91 12.89 3.75
C GLU A 81 2.81 11.95 2.92
N ALA A 82 2.28 10.80 2.52
CA ALA A 82 3.01 9.83 1.72
C ALA A 82 3.47 10.40 0.37
N ARG A 83 2.59 11.14 -0.32
CA ARG A 83 2.92 11.82 -1.58
C ARG A 83 3.99 12.89 -1.38
N THR A 84 3.93 13.63 -0.29
CA THR A 84 4.94 14.65 0.06
C THR A 84 6.31 14.01 0.29
N MET A 85 6.35 12.85 0.95
CA MET A 85 7.60 12.08 1.15
C MET A 85 8.20 11.65 -0.21
N ALA A 86 7.38 11.19 -1.14
CA ALA A 86 7.83 10.80 -2.48
C ALA A 86 8.34 12.00 -3.27
N ALA A 87 7.59 13.10 -3.28
CA ALA A 87 7.93 14.33 -3.99
C ALA A 87 9.25 14.95 -3.48
N ALA A 88 9.51 14.90 -2.17
CA ALA A 88 10.76 15.37 -1.58
C ALA A 88 12.00 14.62 -2.10
N GLN A 89 11.82 13.42 -2.65
CA GLN A 89 12.88 12.62 -3.27
C GLN A 89 12.81 12.62 -4.81
N GLY A 90 11.95 13.46 -5.39
CA GLY A 90 11.84 13.61 -6.83
C GLY A 90 10.96 12.56 -7.51
N VAL A 91 10.11 11.86 -6.76
CA VAL A 91 9.16 10.87 -7.29
C VAL A 91 7.75 11.47 -7.25
N ASP A 92 7.12 11.63 -8.41
CA ASP A 92 5.70 11.99 -8.47
C ASP A 92 4.84 10.74 -8.32
N ALA A 93 3.94 10.76 -7.34
CA ALA A 93 3.09 9.62 -7.03
C ALA A 93 1.61 9.98 -7.21
N GLU A 94 0.87 9.12 -7.91
CA GLU A 94 -0.59 9.16 -7.92
C GLU A 94 -1.15 8.71 -6.57
N THR A 95 -2.31 9.21 -6.20
CA THR A 95 -2.98 8.82 -4.95
C THR A 95 -4.39 8.33 -5.21
N VAL A 96 -4.79 7.25 -4.55
CA VAL A 96 -6.13 6.69 -4.61
C VAL A 96 -6.62 6.40 -3.20
N LEU A 97 -7.80 6.92 -2.87
CA LEU A 97 -8.53 6.62 -1.64
C LEU A 97 -9.68 5.68 -1.98
N HIS A 98 -9.75 4.55 -1.31
CA HIS A 98 -10.91 3.66 -1.33
C HIS A 98 -11.66 3.75 -0.01
N GLU A 99 -12.96 3.95 -0.09
CA GLU A 99 -13.87 3.79 1.04
C GLU A 99 -14.41 2.36 1.01
N ASN A 100 -14.22 1.62 2.10
CA ASN A 100 -14.59 0.21 2.17
C ASN A 100 -15.64 -0.01 3.25
N PHE A 101 -16.88 -0.18 2.82
CA PHE A 101 -17.99 -0.52 3.71
C PHE A 101 -18.16 -2.04 3.90
N THR A 102 -17.58 -2.84 3.02
CA THR A 102 -17.71 -4.31 3.05
C THR A 102 -16.52 -4.96 2.35
N GLY A 103 -15.88 -5.91 2.98
CA GLY A 103 -14.79 -6.66 2.38
C GLY A 103 -13.47 -6.52 3.14
N ARG A 104 -12.45 -7.18 2.62
CA ARG A 104 -11.10 -7.14 3.21
C ARG A 104 -10.24 -6.09 2.52
N VAL A 105 -9.48 -5.35 3.29
CA VAL A 105 -8.51 -4.36 2.81
C VAL A 105 -7.58 -4.96 1.76
N ALA A 106 -7.08 -6.17 2.01
CA ALA A 106 -6.17 -6.86 1.10
C ALA A 106 -6.78 -7.13 -0.29
N ASP A 107 -8.07 -7.48 -0.36
CA ASP A 107 -8.75 -7.72 -1.64
C ASP A 107 -8.83 -6.44 -2.47
N LEU A 108 -9.07 -5.30 -1.83
CA LEU A 108 -9.10 -4.00 -2.51
C LEU A 108 -7.71 -3.57 -3.01
N ILE A 109 -6.65 -3.90 -2.28
CA ILE A 109 -5.27 -3.67 -2.73
C ILE A 109 -4.99 -4.49 -4.01
N VAL A 110 -5.35 -5.77 -4.02
CA VAL A 110 -5.18 -6.66 -5.18
C VAL A 110 -6.00 -6.17 -6.37
N ASP A 111 -7.24 -5.76 -6.14
CA ASP A 111 -8.09 -5.21 -7.19
C ASP A 111 -7.55 -3.90 -7.77
N GLU A 112 -7.00 -3.02 -6.93
CA GLU A 112 -6.36 -1.79 -7.40
C GLU A 112 -5.10 -2.10 -8.23
N ALA A 113 -4.30 -3.06 -7.80
CA ALA A 113 -3.13 -3.51 -8.56
C ALA A 113 -3.54 -4.00 -9.96
N ARG A 114 -4.60 -4.79 -10.05
CA ARG A 114 -5.14 -5.29 -11.31
C ARG A 114 -5.68 -4.17 -12.20
N LYS A 115 -6.51 -3.27 -11.65
CA LYS A 115 -7.12 -2.14 -12.38
C LYS A 115 -6.08 -1.19 -12.94
N TRP A 116 -5.09 -0.86 -12.15
CA TRP A 116 -4.01 0.04 -12.56
C TRP A 116 -2.91 -0.66 -13.38
N ARG A 117 -2.98 -1.99 -13.49
CA ARG A 117 -1.94 -2.82 -14.12
C ARG A 117 -0.57 -2.60 -13.47
N ALA A 118 -0.54 -2.63 -12.15
CA ALA A 118 0.70 -2.67 -11.40
C ALA A 118 1.48 -3.93 -11.79
N ASP A 119 2.79 -3.83 -11.82
CA ASP A 119 3.70 -4.96 -12.06
C ASP A 119 4.55 -5.29 -10.84
N LEU A 120 4.42 -4.47 -9.78
CA LEU A 120 4.98 -4.72 -8.46
C LEU A 120 4.09 -4.11 -7.39
N ILE A 121 3.87 -4.82 -6.29
CA ILE A 121 3.31 -4.29 -5.04
C ILE A 121 4.44 -4.23 -4.01
N VAL A 122 4.60 -3.08 -3.34
CA VAL A 122 5.58 -2.91 -2.24
C VAL A 122 4.82 -2.60 -0.96
N MET A 123 5.01 -3.44 0.06
CA MET A 123 4.33 -3.30 1.36
C MET A 123 5.32 -3.38 2.51
N GLY A 124 5.08 -2.59 3.55
CA GLY A 124 5.72 -2.80 4.83
C GLY A 124 5.15 -4.02 5.56
N THR A 125 5.96 -4.72 6.30
CA THR A 125 5.53 -5.80 7.19
C THR A 125 6.26 -5.74 8.52
N HIS A 126 5.55 -6.11 9.61
CA HIS A 126 6.17 -6.19 10.92
C HIS A 126 7.06 -7.43 11.02
N ALA A 127 8.29 -7.24 11.50
CA ALA A 127 9.05 -8.31 12.07
C ALA A 127 8.63 -8.43 13.54
N SER A 128 7.77 -9.38 13.89
CA SER A 128 7.47 -9.65 15.30
C SER A 128 8.75 -10.10 15.99
N GLY A 129 9.28 -9.26 16.89
CA GLY A 129 10.49 -9.54 17.62
C GLY A 129 10.36 -10.82 18.46
N GLY A 130 11.37 -11.67 18.41
CA GLY A 130 11.65 -12.66 19.45
C GLY A 130 11.02 -14.03 19.35
N ILE A 131 10.12 -14.32 18.43
CA ILE A 131 9.59 -15.67 18.20
C ILE A 131 10.09 -16.18 16.83
N ARG A 132 10.53 -17.45 16.78
CA ARG A 132 11.14 -18.09 15.60
C ARG A 132 10.21 -18.18 14.37
N HIS A 133 9.00 -17.66 14.47
CA HIS A 133 8.05 -17.53 13.36
C HIS A 133 7.71 -16.07 13.20
N ALA A 134 8.24 -15.44 12.14
CA ALA A 134 7.83 -14.11 11.72
C ALA A 134 6.33 -14.15 11.39
N VAL A 135 5.50 -13.58 12.26
CA VAL A 135 4.08 -13.43 11.97
C VAL A 135 3.97 -12.28 10.96
N MET A 136 3.70 -12.64 9.73
CA MET A 136 3.35 -11.69 8.68
C MET A 136 1.97 -11.11 9.02
N GLY A 137 1.79 -9.79 8.86
CA GLY A 137 0.47 -9.16 9.05
C GLY A 137 -0.58 -9.82 8.13
N SER A 138 -1.81 -9.97 8.62
CA SER A 138 -2.91 -10.64 7.89
C SER A 138 -3.14 -10.08 6.49
N ASP A 139 -3.04 -8.75 6.33
CA ASP A 139 -3.23 -8.10 5.03
C ASP A 139 -2.08 -8.40 4.07
N ALA A 140 -0.82 -8.36 4.55
CA ALA A 140 0.34 -8.70 3.75
C ALA A 140 0.30 -10.16 3.28
N GLU A 141 -0.11 -11.08 4.14
CA GLU A 141 -0.29 -12.49 3.79
C GLU A 141 -1.41 -12.68 2.76
N THR A 142 -2.54 -12.02 2.94
CA THR A 142 -3.67 -12.10 2.01
C THR A 142 -3.33 -11.50 0.66
N VAL A 143 -2.64 -10.34 0.63
CA VAL A 143 -2.15 -9.74 -0.62
C VAL A 143 -1.18 -10.66 -1.33
N LEU A 144 -0.23 -11.27 -0.59
CA LEU A 144 0.73 -12.20 -1.17
C LEU A 144 0.07 -13.41 -1.83
N HIS A 145 -1.01 -13.93 -1.24
CA HIS A 145 -1.76 -15.05 -1.82
C HIS A 145 -2.66 -14.65 -2.99
N GLY A 146 -3.20 -13.44 -2.99
CA GLY A 146 -4.15 -12.97 -4.00
C GLY A 146 -3.53 -12.22 -5.17
N ALA A 147 -2.30 -11.72 -5.02
CA ALA A 147 -1.63 -10.94 -6.05
C ALA A 147 -1.21 -11.81 -7.25
N GLU A 148 -1.45 -11.29 -8.45
CA GLU A 148 -1.00 -11.89 -9.72
C GLU A 148 0.37 -11.35 -10.16
N VAL A 149 0.92 -10.40 -9.41
CA VAL A 149 2.21 -9.74 -9.64
C VAL A 149 3.14 -9.95 -8.46
N PRO A 150 4.46 -9.80 -8.61
CA PRO A 150 5.40 -9.84 -7.51
C PRO A 150 5.03 -8.89 -6.37
N VAL A 151 5.25 -9.35 -5.14
CA VAL A 151 5.04 -8.56 -3.91
C VAL A 151 6.36 -8.46 -3.16
N LEU A 152 6.84 -7.24 -2.95
CA LEU A 152 8.01 -6.96 -2.12
C LEU A 152 7.56 -6.60 -0.71
N LEU A 153 7.91 -7.45 0.25
CA LEU A 153 7.65 -7.21 1.67
C LEU A 153 8.88 -6.59 2.33
N VAL A 154 8.73 -5.38 2.83
CA VAL A 154 9.79 -4.62 3.48
C VAL A 154 9.64 -4.74 4.99
N ARG A 155 10.64 -5.32 5.65
CA ARG A 155 10.62 -5.51 7.11
C ARG A 155 11.10 -4.25 7.82
N VAL A 156 10.40 -3.90 8.90
CA VAL A 156 10.94 -3.01 9.92
C VAL A 156 11.82 -3.85 10.81
N ALA A 157 13.11 -3.51 10.92
CA ALA A 157 14.00 -4.15 11.88
C ALA A 157 13.44 -3.92 13.29
N GLY A 158 13.15 -5.01 14.01
CA GLY A 158 12.72 -4.92 15.39
C GLY A 158 13.78 -4.17 16.19
N THR A 159 13.38 -3.17 16.93
CA THR A 159 14.22 -2.55 17.96
C THR A 159 14.61 -3.64 18.96
N LYS A 160 15.92 -3.88 19.12
CA LYS A 160 16.45 -4.76 20.16
C LYS A 160 16.15 -4.16 21.53
#